data_d5e1a873328f22d97d1e14ae8f320a2b
#
_entry.id   d5e1a873328f22d97d1e14ae8f320a2b
#
_cell.length_a   1.000
_cell.length_b   1.000
_cell.length_c   1.000
_cell.angle_alpha   90.00
_cell.angle_beta   90.00
_cell.angle_gamma   90.00
#
_symmetry.space_group_name_H-M   'P 1'
#
loop_
_entity.id
_entity.type
_entity.pdbx_description
1 polymer ?
#
loop_
_entity_poly.entity_id
_entity_poly.type
_entity_poly.pdbx_seq_one_letter_code
_entity_poly.pdbx_strand_id
1 'polypeptide(L)'
;MAYKKGQQRLHFMRVLRNLQIYNTIINLFYKSIIESVLCFSITIWYDKLTVKDKGKLKKIVRTASKMKTKVTSLDDLYDRNVIQTVKKIIADEQHPLNDNYVFLRSGRRLALSAQRTDRFKKTFVPKSVKLYNHSVGS
;
A
#
# COMPACT_ATOMS: atom_id res chain seq x y z
N MET A 1 -15.73 -2.21 -2.89
CA MET A 1 -15.63 -3.68 -2.69
C MET A 1 -14.71 -4.07 -1.52
N ALA A 2 -13.49 -3.57 -1.45
CA ALA A 2 -12.55 -3.84 -0.34
C ALA A 2 -13.11 -3.47 1.05
N TYR A 3 -13.83 -2.35 1.17
CA TYR A 3 -14.44 -1.93 2.43
C TYR A 3 -15.45 -2.94 2.99
N LYS A 4 -16.39 -3.42 2.17
CA LYS A 4 -17.39 -4.41 2.60
C LYS A 4 -16.74 -5.71 3.06
N LYS A 5 -15.78 -6.23 2.29
CA LYS A 5 -14.99 -7.41 2.66
C LYS A 5 -14.19 -7.19 3.95
N GLY A 6 -13.58 -6.02 4.12
CA GLY A 6 -12.87 -5.66 5.35
C GLY A 6 -13.77 -5.63 6.57
N GLN A 7 -14.98 -5.07 6.46
CA GLN A 7 -15.96 -5.03 7.54
C GLN A 7 -16.45 -6.42 7.97
N GLN A 8 -16.75 -7.30 7.02
CA GLN A 8 -17.11 -8.69 7.33
C GLN A 8 -16.00 -9.40 8.10
N ARG A 9 -14.76 -9.21 7.69
CA ARG A 9 -13.62 -9.86 8.34
C ARG A 9 -13.28 -9.26 9.70
N LEU A 10 -13.54 -7.98 9.92
CA LEU A 10 -13.49 -7.39 11.26
C LEU A 10 -14.50 -8.03 12.22
N HIS A 11 -15.68 -8.43 11.72
CA HIS A 11 -16.64 -9.16 12.54
C HIS A 11 -16.05 -10.47 13.05
N PHE A 12 -15.47 -11.29 12.17
CA PHE A 12 -14.82 -12.54 12.59
C PHE A 12 -13.67 -12.30 13.58
N MET A 13 -12.90 -11.24 13.38
CA MET A 13 -11.82 -10.89 14.31
C MET A 13 -12.36 -10.52 15.70
N ARG A 14 -13.54 -9.88 15.80
CA ARG A 14 -14.21 -9.62 17.08
C ARG A 14 -14.66 -10.91 17.76
N VAL A 15 -15.20 -11.85 16.99
CA VAL A 15 -15.60 -13.18 17.50
C VAL A 15 -14.38 -13.91 18.06
N LEU A 16 -13.26 -13.96 17.33
CA LEU A 16 -12.01 -14.56 17.80
C LEU A 16 -11.51 -13.94 19.11
N ARG A 17 -11.62 -12.60 19.23
CA ARG A 17 -11.25 -11.90 20.45
C ARG A 17 -12.16 -12.26 21.64
N ASN A 18 -13.47 -12.36 21.41
CA ASN A 18 -14.43 -12.73 22.45
C ASN A 18 -14.22 -14.17 22.96
N LEU A 19 -13.68 -15.04 22.11
CA LEU A 19 -13.26 -16.40 22.47
C LEU A 19 -11.93 -16.45 23.24
N GLN A 20 -11.38 -15.28 23.63
CA GLN A 20 -10.11 -15.16 24.37
C GLN A 20 -8.92 -15.84 23.71
N ILE A 21 -8.91 -15.89 22.38
CA ILE A 21 -7.81 -16.47 21.59
C ILE A 21 -6.54 -15.62 21.74
N TYR A 22 -5.40 -16.28 21.74
CA TYR A 22 -4.08 -15.64 21.87
C TYR A 22 -3.88 -14.51 20.85
N ASN A 23 -3.34 -13.37 21.31
CA ASN A 23 -3.11 -12.19 20.47
C ASN A 23 -2.25 -12.49 19.23
N THR A 24 -1.35 -13.48 19.31
CA THR A 24 -0.53 -13.92 18.18
C THR A 24 -1.42 -14.44 17.03
N ILE A 25 -2.44 -15.22 17.34
CA ILE A 25 -3.38 -15.76 16.34
C ILE A 25 -4.25 -14.65 15.77
N ILE A 26 -4.70 -13.71 16.62
CA ILE A 26 -5.47 -12.53 16.15
C ILE A 26 -4.64 -11.67 15.21
N ASN A 27 -3.35 -11.46 15.52
CA ASN A 27 -2.42 -10.75 14.65
C ASN A 27 -2.20 -11.46 13.31
N LEU A 28 -2.05 -12.78 13.35
CA LEU A 28 -1.92 -13.60 12.14
C LEU A 28 -3.16 -13.51 11.27
N PHE A 29 -4.35 -13.62 11.89
CA PHE A 29 -5.63 -13.46 11.20
C PHE A 29 -5.74 -12.08 10.54
N TYR A 30 -5.39 -10.99 11.25
CA TYR A 30 -5.41 -9.65 10.69
C TYR A 30 -4.54 -9.54 9.44
N LYS A 31 -3.27 -9.94 9.54
CA LYS A 31 -2.32 -9.86 8.43
C LYS A 31 -2.74 -10.70 7.24
N SER A 32 -3.13 -11.94 7.47
CA SER A 32 -3.44 -12.90 6.40
C SER A 32 -4.78 -12.60 5.72
N ILE A 33 -5.76 -12.12 6.47
CA ILE A 33 -7.14 -12.03 6.00
C ILE A 33 -7.56 -10.57 5.74
N ILE A 34 -7.29 -9.64 6.66
CA ILE A 34 -7.73 -8.25 6.53
C ILE A 34 -6.73 -7.44 5.74
N GLU A 35 -5.48 -7.42 6.15
CA GLU A 35 -4.42 -6.65 5.48
C GLU A 35 -4.24 -7.12 4.03
N SER A 36 -4.29 -8.44 3.76
CA SER A 36 -4.18 -8.97 2.40
C SER A 36 -5.27 -8.44 1.46
N VAL A 37 -6.51 -8.29 1.94
CA VAL A 37 -7.61 -7.70 1.13
C VAL A 37 -7.41 -6.21 0.90
N LEU A 38 -6.92 -5.50 1.91
CA LEU A 38 -6.63 -4.07 1.78
C LEU A 38 -5.45 -3.81 0.85
N CYS A 39 -4.44 -4.69 0.88
CA CYS A 39 -3.26 -4.58 0.02
C CYS A 39 -3.48 -5.10 -1.40
N PHE A 40 -4.55 -5.86 -1.64
CA PHE A 40 -4.81 -6.40 -2.98
C PHE A 40 -4.92 -5.28 -4.01
N SER A 41 -3.96 -5.24 -4.93
CA SER A 41 -3.84 -4.19 -5.98
C SER A 41 -3.92 -2.75 -5.45
N ILE A 42 -3.46 -2.49 -4.22
CA ILE A 42 -3.52 -1.18 -3.57
C ILE A 42 -2.82 -0.09 -4.40
N THR A 43 -1.75 -0.44 -5.12
CA THR A 43 -1.01 0.45 -6.01
C THR A 43 -1.85 1.02 -7.16
N ILE A 44 -2.91 0.32 -7.56
CA ILE A 44 -3.77 0.69 -8.68
C ILE A 44 -4.92 1.59 -8.23
N TRP A 45 -5.57 1.25 -7.12
CA TRP A 45 -6.83 1.90 -6.76
C TRP A 45 -6.72 2.96 -5.66
N TYR A 46 -5.70 2.90 -4.79
CA TYR A 46 -5.62 3.74 -3.59
C TYR A 46 -5.55 5.24 -3.90
N ASP A 47 -4.77 5.63 -4.89
CA ASP A 47 -4.63 7.03 -5.30
C ASP A 47 -5.91 7.63 -5.92
N LYS A 48 -6.72 6.77 -6.52
CA LYS A 48 -7.98 7.17 -7.18
C LYS A 48 -9.15 7.32 -6.21
N LEU A 49 -8.97 6.92 -4.95
CA LEU A 49 -10.02 7.03 -3.94
C LEU A 49 -10.26 8.47 -3.51
N THR A 50 -11.53 8.76 -3.25
CA THR A 50 -11.92 10.00 -2.58
C THR A 50 -11.42 10.04 -1.14
N VAL A 51 -11.28 11.22 -0.55
CA VAL A 51 -10.93 11.40 0.87
C VAL A 51 -11.91 10.63 1.77
N LYS A 52 -13.20 10.65 1.42
CA LYS A 52 -14.26 9.91 2.13
C LYS A 52 -14.03 8.41 2.13
N ASP A 53 -13.66 7.84 0.98
CA ASP A 53 -13.45 6.39 0.87
C ASP A 53 -12.13 5.96 1.53
N LYS A 54 -11.07 6.77 1.43
CA LYS A 54 -9.84 6.55 2.22
C LYS A 54 -10.16 6.55 3.72
N GLY A 55 -11.00 7.48 4.19
CA GLY A 55 -11.46 7.54 5.58
C GLY A 55 -12.17 6.26 6.03
N LYS A 56 -13.04 5.69 5.19
CA LYS A 56 -13.71 4.41 5.47
C LYS A 56 -12.72 3.25 5.63
N LEU A 57 -11.72 3.17 4.77
CA LEU A 57 -10.70 2.12 4.85
C LEU A 57 -9.78 2.31 6.07
N LYS A 58 -9.36 3.55 6.35
CA LYS A 58 -8.59 3.88 7.57
C LYS A 58 -9.35 3.51 8.85
N LYS A 59 -10.69 3.59 8.83
CA LYS A 59 -11.54 3.15 9.95
C LYS A 59 -11.41 1.64 10.22
N ILE A 60 -11.23 0.80 9.20
CA ILE A 60 -10.98 -0.64 9.38
C ILE A 60 -9.69 -0.86 10.15
N VAL A 61 -8.60 -0.24 9.69
CA VAL A 61 -7.28 -0.33 10.31
C VAL A 61 -7.31 0.16 11.76
N ARG A 62 -7.95 1.32 12.00
CA ARG A 62 -8.13 1.89 13.35
C ARG A 62 -8.94 0.95 14.26
N THR A 63 -9.97 0.30 13.73
CA THR A 63 -10.77 -0.66 14.52
C THR A 63 -9.96 -1.89 14.89
N ALA A 64 -9.13 -2.39 13.97
CA ALA A 64 -8.23 -3.50 14.24
C ALA A 64 -7.17 -3.13 15.31
N SER A 65 -6.61 -1.91 15.24
CA SER A 65 -5.61 -1.47 16.24
C SER A 65 -6.17 -1.41 17.66
N LYS A 66 -7.46 -1.07 17.83
CA LYS A 66 -8.14 -1.11 19.13
C LYS A 66 -8.25 -2.52 19.71
N MET A 67 -8.07 -3.54 18.90
CA MET A 67 -8.07 -4.94 19.33
C MET A 67 -6.67 -5.47 19.72
N LYS A 68 -5.74 -4.56 20.07
CA LYS A 68 -4.34 -4.87 20.41
C LYS A 68 -3.57 -5.58 19.28
N THR A 69 -3.97 -5.35 18.04
CA THR A 69 -3.32 -5.91 16.85
C THR A 69 -2.22 -4.97 16.36
N LYS A 70 -1.07 -5.52 15.97
CA LYS A 70 -0.01 -4.75 15.31
C LYS A 70 -0.46 -4.43 13.88
N VAL A 71 -0.87 -3.19 13.65
CA VAL A 71 -1.36 -2.72 12.36
C VAL A 71 -0.40 -1.72 11.74
N THR A 72 -0.26 -1.78 10.43
CA THR A 72 0.45 -0.78 9.62
C THR A 72 -0.56 0.20 9.05
N SER A 73 -0.21 1.47 8.93
CA SER A 73 -1.11 2.45 8.32
C SER A 73 -1.35 2.11 6.84
N LEU A 74 -2.51 2.52 6.30
CA LEU A 74 -2.83 2.29 4.89
C LEU A 74 -1.90 3.06 3.95
N ASP A 75 -1.45 4.25 4.38
CA ASP A 75 -0.51 5.05 3.61
C ASP A 75 0.86 4.34 3.54
N ASP A 76 1.38 3.83 4.67
CA ASP A 76 2.64 3.07 4.70
C ASP A 76 2.54 1.75 3.90
N LEU A 77 1.39 1.08 3.95
CA LEU A 77 1.13 -0.11 3.14
C LEU A 77 1.17 0.21 1.65
N TYR A 78 0.56 1.34 1.25
CA TYR A 78 0.59 1.81 -0.12
C TYR A 78 2.02 2.12 -0.57
N ASP A 79 2.75 2.94 0.18
CA ASP A 79 4.12 3.36 -0.14
C ASP A 79 5.04 2.14 -0.27
N ARG A 80 4.98 1.21 0.68
CA ARG A 80 5.75 -0.03 0.65
C ARG A 80 5.45 -0.87 -0.59
N ASN A 81 4.17 -1.03 -0.94
CA ASN A 81 3.78 -1.80 -2.13
C ASN A 81 4.21 -1.13 -3.43
N VAL A 82 4.12 0.21 -3.51
CA VAL A 82 4.62 0.97 -4.67
C VAL A 82 6.12 0.76 -4.83
N ILE A 83 6.90 0.93 -3.77
CA ILE A 83 8.37 0.75 -3.80
C ILE A 83 8.73 -0.68 -4.21
N GLN A 84 8.04 -1.70 -3.68
CA GLN A 84 8.26 -3.09 -4.09
C GLN A 84 7.93 -3.33 -5.56
N THR A 85 6.86 -2.71 -6.06
CA THR A 85 6.46 -2.79 -7.48
C THR A 85 7.54 -2.17 -8.37
N VAL A 86 8.05 -0.98 -8.01
CA VAL A 86 9.14 -0.33 -8.74
C VAL A 86 10.39 -1.21 -8.79
N LYS A 87 10.79 -1.79 -7.66
CA LYS A 87 11.95 -2.71 -7.61
C LYS A 87 11.77 -3.91 -8.53
N LYS A 88 10.56 -4.48 -8.61
CA LYS A 88 10.26 -5.59 -9.52
C LYS A 88 10.33 -5.16 -10.99
N ILE A 89 9.78 -3.97 -11.31
CA ILE A 89 9.83 -3.42 -12.68
C ILE A 89 11.27 -3.19 -13.11
N ILE A 90 12.12 -2.64 -12.23
CA ILE A 90 13.53 -2.38 -12.53
C ILE A 90 14.31 -3.70 -12.72
N ALA A 91 13.97 -4.74 -11.97
CA ALA A 91 14.62 -6.05 -12.07
C ALA A 91 14.21 -6.86 -13.30
N ASP A 92 13.10 -6.52 -13.93
CA ASP A 92 12.57 -7.19 -15.12
C ASP A 92 12.76 -6.30 -16.35
N GLU A 93 13.83 -6.55 -17.11
CA GLU A 93 14.18 -5.80 -18.32
C GLU A 93 13.11 -5.90 -19.43
N GLN A 94 12.29 -6.96 -19.41
CA GLN A 94 11.21 -7.15 -20.39
C GLN A 94 9.90 -6.47 -19.98
N HIS A 95 9.86 -5.88 -18.78
CA HIS A 95 8.65 -5.22 -18.29
C HIS A 95 8.33 -3.95 -19.09
N PRO A 96 7.09 -3.75 -19.59
CA PRO A 96 6.71 -2.61 -20.45
C PRO A 96 6.99 -1.22 -19.85
N LEU A 97 7.13 -1.12 -18.55
CA LEU A 97 7.44 0.13 -17.84
C LEU A 97 8.92 0.28 -17.45
N ASN A 98 9.77 -0.70 -17.76
CA ASN A 98 11.18 -0.68 -17.36
C ASN A 98 11.89 0.59 -17.85
N ASP A 99 11.72 0.96 -19.11
CA ASP A 99 12.32 2.15 -19.74
C ASP A 99 11.96 3.48 -19.06
N ASN A 100 10.91 3.50 -18.25
CA ASN A 100 10.51 4.70 -17.51
C ASN A 100 11.30 4.91 -16.21
N TYR A 101 12.09 3.92 -15.79
CA TYR A 101 12.83 3.93 -14.53
C TYR A 101 14.34 3.95 -14.78
N VAL A 102 14.86 5.11 -15.15
CA VAL A 102 16.30 5.31 -15.43
C VAL A 102 16.99 5.86 -14.19
N PHE A 103 18.10 5.23 -13.78
CA PHE A 103 18.92 5.75 -12.68
C PHE A 103 19.69 7.01 -13.06
N LEU A 104 19.81 7.93 -12.11
CA LEU A 104 20.74 9.05 -12.20
C LEU A 104 22.17 8.52 -12.15
N ARG A 105 23.15 9.37 -12.56
CA ARG A 105 24.58 9.01 -12.52
C ARG A 105 25.07 8.50 -11.16
N SER A 106 24.40 8.87 -10.07
CA SER A 106 24.70 8.37 -8.73
C SER A 106 24.35 6.89 -8.51
N GLY A 107 23.60 6.27 -9.41
CA GLY A 107 23.11 4.88 -9.30
C GLY A 107 22.09 4.64 -8.16
N ARG A 108 21.77 5.67 -7.38
CA ARG A 108 20.89 5.52 -6.20
C ARG A 108 19.46 6.01 -6.45
N ARG A 109 19.31 7.12 -7.16
CA ARG A 109 18.02 7.77 -7.41
C ARG A 109 17.59 7.59 -8.84
N LEU A 110 16.28 7.55 -9.06
CA LEU A 110 15.67 7.50 -10.37
C LEU A 110 15.49 8.91 -10.95
N ALA A 111 15.69 9.05 -12.26
CA ALA A 111 15.44 10.28 -12.97
C ALA A 111 13.95 10.58 -13.02
N LEU A 112 13.58 11.83 -12.79
CA LEU A 112 12.21 12.32 -13.00
C LEU A 112 12.09 12.80 -14.45
N SER A 113 11.22 12.16 -15.22
CA SER A 113 10.86 12.64 -16.56
C SER A 113 10.21 14.02 -16.49
N ALA A 114 10.40 14.84 -17.55
CA ALA A 114 9.80 16.18 -17.63
C ALA A 114 8.27 16.10 -17.46
N GLN A 115 7.76 16.73 -16.42
CA GLN A 115 6.34 16.69 -16.05
C GLN A 115 5.62 17.93 -16.57
N ARG A 116 5.18 17.92 -17.83
CA ARG A 116 4.56 19.08 -18.49
C ARG A 116 3.15 19.40 -17.98
N THR A 117 2.39 18.43 -17.50
CA THR A 117 1.00 18.61 -17.06
C THR A 117 0.75 18.06 -15.67
N ASP A 118 -0.18 18.68 -14.93
CA ASP A 118 -0.58 18.21 -13.60
C ASP A 118 -1.27 16.85 -13.63
N ARG A 119 -1.92 16.53 -14.76
CA ARG A 119 -2.52 15.21 -14.98
C ARG A 119 -1.43 14.13 -15.03
N PHE A 120 -0.32 14.39 -15.73
CA PHE A 120 0.79 13.45 -15.82
C PHE A 120 1.49 13.26 -14.46
N LYS A 121 1.68 14.35 -13.69
CA LYS A 121 2.25 14.28 -12.32
C LYS A 121 1.49 13.32 -11.39
N LYS A 122 0.19 13.15 -11.63
CA LYS A 122 -0.72 12.28 -10.86
C LYS A 122 -0.73 10.82 -11.34
N THR A 123 -0.02 10.49 -12.41
CA THR A 123 0.08 9.09 -12.89
C THR A 123 1.03 8.27 -12.01
N PHE A 124 0.97 6.95 -12.18
CA PHE A 124 1.73 6.01 -11.36
C PHE A 124 3.26 6.25 -11.42
N VAL A 125 3.83 6.38 -12.63
CA VAL A 125 5.29 6.47 -12.81
C VAL A 125 5.91 7.66 -12.06
N PRO A 126 5.49 8.94 -12.27
CA PRO A 126 6.07 10.07 -11.55
C PRO A 126 5.93 9.98 -10.03
N LYS A 127 4.81 9.45 -9.54
CA LYS A 127 4.58 9.27 -8.10
C LYS A 127 5.48 8.19 -7.51
N SER A 128 5.59 7.06 -8.18
CA SER A 128 6.40 5.94 -7.73
C SER A 128 7.89 6.29 -7.73
N VAL A 129 8.38 7.07 -8.71
CA VAL A 129 9.76 7.60 -8.71
C VAL A 129 10.01 8.51 -7.51
N LYS A 130 9.07 9.39 -7.16
CA LYS A 130 9.20 10.26 -5.97
C LYS A 130 9.26 9.44 -4.68
N LEU A 131 8.37 8.46 -4.52
CA LEU A 131 8.34 7.58 -3.35
C LEU A 131 9.62 6.75 -3.24
N TYR A 132 10.08 6.17 -4.35
CA TYR A 132 11.33 5.43 -4.38
C TYR A 132 12.52 6.31 -3.98
N ASN A 133 12.66 7.50 -4.56
CA ASN A 133 13.74 8.43 -4.26
C ASN A 133 13.72 8.90 -2.81
N HIS A 134 12.55 9.09 -2.23
CA HIS A 134 12.40 9.41 -0.82
C HIS A 134 12.89 8.25 0.07
N SER A 135 12.56 7.01 -0.28
CA SER A 135 12.96 5.82 0.48
C SER A 135 14.46 5.54 0.46
N VAL A 136 15.17 5.98 -0.58
CA VAL A 136 16.61 5.79 -0.75
C VAL A 136 17.41 6.97 -0.18
N GLY A 137 16.78 8.13 -0.01
CA GLY A 137 17.41 9.35 0.51
C GLY A 137 17.28 9.56 2.02
N SER A 138 16.51 8.68 2.69
CA SER A 138 16.41 8.59 4.15
C SER A 138 17.33 7.49 4.66
#